data_44680ebc2f0710406426267dfc3badab
#
_entry.id   44680ebc2f0710406426267dfc3badab
#
_cell.length_a   1.000
_cell.length_b   1.000
_cell.length_c   1.000
_cell.angle_alpha   90.00
_cell.angle_beta   90.00
_cell.angle_gamma   90.00
#
_symmetry.space_group_name_H-M   'P 1'
#
loop_
_entity.id
_entity.type
_entity.pdbx_description
1 polymer ?
#
loop_
_entity_poly.entity_id
_entity_poly.type
_entity_poly.pdbx_seq_one_letter_code
_entity_poly.pdbx_strand_id
1 'polypeptide(L)'
;PHGPAVSLVSFVKGRRGENGFGYASTAEEVTEGIDLGGKTVLITGINSGLGHESARVLHLRGARIIGAARTHEKAARACDAFGEDAIPLSCELSDPKSVRACVQEIADLGVSLDVVLCNAGIMALPERELVHGQDRQFFTNHIGHFMLVTGILDHLADDGRVVMLSSAAR
;
A
#
# COMPACT_ATOMS: atom_id res chain seq x y z
N PRO A 1 12.58 -32.01 -34.94
CA PRO A 1 11.82 -30.79 -34.63
C PRO A 1 11.70 -30.69 -33.11
N HIS A 2 12.58 -29.88 -32.52
CA HIS A 2 12.49 -29.58 -31.10
C HIS A 2 11.40 -28.54 -30.94
N GLY A 3 10.30 -28.89 -30.29
CA GLY A 3 9.27 -27.92 -29.86
C GLY A 3 9.90 -26.90 -28.91
N PRO A 4 9.36 -25.66 -28.83
CA PRO A 4 9.91 -24.63 -27.96
C PRO A 4 9.92 -25.14 -26.51
N ALA A 5 11.10 -25.09 -25.87
CA ALA A 5 11.24 -25.42 -24.46
C ALA A 5 10.36 -24.48 -23.64
N VAL A 6 9.26 -24.97 -23.11
CA VAL A 6 8.40 -24.20 -22.22
C VAL A 6 9.18 -24.00 -20.93
N SER A 7 9.63 -22.77 -20.68
CA SER A 7 10.32 -22.41 -19.45
C SER A 7 9.41 -22.70 -18.24
N LEU A 8 9.97 -23.26 -17.16
CA LEU A 8 9.24 -23.47 -15.90
C LEU A 8 8.56 -22.18 -15.43
N VAL A 9 9.18 -21.04 -15.70
CA VAL A 9 8.65 -19.70 -15.42
C VAL A 9 7.41 -19.41 -16.26
N SER A 10 7.36 -19.77 -17.56
CA SER A 10 6.17 -19.57 -18.39
C SER A 10 5.03 -20.52 -18.00
N PHE A 11 5.35 -21.71 -17.51
CA PHE A 11 4.36 -22.65 -16.98
C PHE A 11 3.72 -22.13 -15.68
N VAL A 12 4.52 -21.58 -14.76
CA VAL A 12 4.02 -20.98 -13.51
C VAL A 12 3.23 -19.70 -13.80
N LYS A 13 3.69 -18.87 -14.75
CA LYS A 13 3.00 -17.64 -15.17
C LYS A 13 1.64 -17.89 -15.85
N GLY A 14 1.44 -19.05 -16.46
CA GLY A 14 0.17 -19.41 -17.10
C GLY A 14 -0.88 -20.01 -16.17
N ARG A 15 -0.52 -20.40 -14.93
CA ARG A 15 -1.46 -20.99 -13.98
C ARG A 15 -2.33 -19.92 -13.32
N ARG A 16 -3.64 -20.08 -13.42
CA ARG A 16 -4.61 -19.35 -12.60
C ARG A 16 -4.76 -20.05 -11.25
N GLY A 17 -4.91 -19.28 -10.17
CA GLY A 17 -5.27 -19.81 -8.86
C GLY A 17 -6.72 -20.29 -8.81
N GLU A 18 -7.13 -20.83 -7.66
CA GLU A 18 -8.50 -21.31 -7.43
C GLU A 18 -9.56 -20.20 -7.59
N ASN A 19 -9.16 -18.95 -7.37
CA ASN A 19 -10.00 -17.77 -7.58
C ASN A 19 -10.10 -17.33 -9.05
N GLY A 20 -9.51 -18.07 -9.99
CA GLY A 20 -9.53 -17.77 -11.42
C GLY A 20 -8.50 -16.72 -11.87
N PHE A 21 -7.75 -16.08 -10.95
CA PHE A 21 -6.74 -15.08 -11.25
C PHE A 21 -5.33 -15.65 -11.24
N GLY A 22 -4.41 -15.01 -11.96
CA GLY A 22 -3.04 -15.46 -12.09
C GLY A 22 -2.06 -14.31 -12.32
N TYR A 23 -0.85 -14.65 -12.69
CA TYR A 23 0.24 -13.69 -12.88
C TYR A 23 -0.08 -12.55 -13.85
N ALA A 24 -0.89 -12.80 -14.87
CA ALA A 24 -1.25 -11.82 -15.89
C ALA A 24 -2.53 -11.02 -15.54
N SER A 25 -3.20 -11.34 -14.42
CA SER A 25 -4.41 -10.64 -14.04
C SER A 25 -4.09 -9.22 -13.58
N THR A 26 -4.86 -8.27 -14.09
CA THR A 26 -4.75 -6.85 -13.70
C THR A 26 -5.55 -6.57 -12.42
N ALA A 27 -5.23 -5.47 -11.75
CA ALA A 27 -5.97 -5.03 -10.57
C ALA A 27 -7.44 -4.74 -10.91
N GLU A 28 -7.72 -4.22 -12.11
CA GLU A 28 -9.09 -3.97 -12.56
C GLU A 28 -9.89 -5.27 -12.74
N GLU A 29 -9.29 -6.29 -13.35
CA GLU A 29 -9.93 -7.61 -13.50
C GLU A 29 -10.23 -8.25 -12.14
N VAL A 30 -9.25 -8.19 -11.22
CA VAL A 30 -9.41 -8.80 -9.88
C VAL A 30 -10.48 -8.11 -9.04
N THR A 31 -10.75 -6.84 -9.30
CA THR A 31 -11.73 -6.04 -8.56
C THR A 31 -13.04 -5.84 -9.32
N GLU A 32 -13.22 -6.49 -10.48
CA GLU A 32 -14.44 -6.35 -11.27
C GLU A 32 -15.69 -6.76 -10.46
N GLY A 33 -16.71 -5.91 -10.50
CA GLY A 33 -17.96 -6.12 -9.75
C GLY A 33 -17.89 -5.82 -8.25
N ILE A 34 -16.73 -5.41 -7.70
CA ILE A 34 -16.62 -4.97 -6.31
C ILE A 34 -17.12 -3.53 -6.22
N ASP A 35 -18.00 -3.26 -5.26
CA ASP A 35 -18.43 -1.92 -4.87
C ASP A 35 -17.77 -1.54 -3.54
N LEU A 36 -17.03 -0.44 -3.54
CA LEU A 36 -16.37 0.14 -2.37
C LEU A 36 -16.96 1.51 -1.99
N GLY A 37 -18.16 1.81 -2.46
CA GLY A 37 -18.88 3.03 -2.08
C GLY A 37 -18.99 3.15 -0.56
N GLY A 38 -18.59 4.31 -0.02
CA GLY A 38 -18.56 4.58 1.44
C GLY A 38 -17.39 3.94 2.20
N LYS A 39 -16.50 3.20 1.53
CA LYS A 39 -15.29 2.61 2.14
C LYS A 39 -14.12 3.59 2.09
N THR A 40 -13.35 3.66 3.18
CA THR A 40 -12.15 4.49 3.30
C THR A 40 -10.90 3.62 3.34
N VAL A 41 -9.95 3.91 2.46
CA VAL A 41 -8.72 3.13 2.30
C VAL A 41 -7.50 4.01 2.55
N LEU A 42 -6.68 3.66 3.54
CA LEU A 42 -5.36 4.25 3.76
C LEU A 42 -4.30 3.47 3.00
N ILE A 43 -3.48 4.15 2.21
CA ILE A 43 -2.41 3.52 1.41
C ILE A 43 -1.09 4.21 1.67
N THR A 44 -0.07 3.47 2.09
CA THR A 44 1.30 3.98 2.18
C THR A 44 2.03 3.82 0.85
N GLY A 45 2.88 4.79 0.50
CA GLY A 45 3.63 4.78 -0.77
C GLY A 45 2.76 5.05 -2.00
N ILE A 46 1.74 5.90 -1.85
CA ILE A 46 0.76 6.22 -2.91
C ILE A 46 1.37 6.91 -4.12
N ASN A 47 2.54 7.51 -3.99
CA ASN A 47 3.10 8.41 -4.99
C ASN A 47 3.71 7.73 -6.22
N SER A 48 3.78 6.40 -6.28
CA SER A 48 4.33 5.68 -7.43
C SER A 48 4.01 4.18 -7.40
N GLY A 49 4.21 3.51 -8.55
CA GLY A 49 4.20 2.05 -8.67
C GLY A 49 2.90 1.40 -8.21
N LEU A 50 3.04 0.29 -7.47
CA LEU A 50 1.90 -0.52 -7.02
C LEU A 50 0.95 0.24 -6.10
N GLY A 51 1.47 1.13 -5.23
CA GLY A 51 0.63 1.94 -4.34
C GLY A 51 -0.28 2.88 -5.09
N HIS A 52 0.24 3.56 -6.11
CA HIS A 52 -0.55 4.46 -6.95
C HIS A 52 -1.59 3.70 -7.78
N GLU A 53 -1.21 2.58 -8.38
CA GLU A 53 -2.14 1.76 -9.16
C GLU A 53 -3.23 1.13 -8.27
N SER A 54 -2.87 0.67 -7.07
CA SER A 54 -3.85 0.18 -6.09
C SER A 54 -4.85 1.27 -5.71
N ALA A 55 -4.35 2.49 -5.43
CA ALA A 55 -5.23 3.63 -5.13
C ALA A 55 -6.16 3.94 -6.29
N ARG A 56 -5.64 3.95 -7.53
CA ARG A 56 -6.43 4.21 -8.74
C ARG A 56 -7.57 3.21 -8.88
N VAL A 57 -7.28 1.93 -8.73
CA VAL A 57 -8.29 0.89 -8.93
C VAL A 57 -9.30 0.87 -7.78
N LEU A 58 -8.87 1.04 -6.54
CA LEU A 58 -9.79 1.10 -5.39
C LEU A 58 -10.70 2.34 -5.47
N HIS A 59 -10.16 3.49 -5.92
CA HIS A 59 -10.95 4.68 -6.20
C HIS A 59 -11.95 4.45 -7.35
N LEU A 60 -11.56 3.77 -8.43
CA LEU A 60 -12.45 3.37 -9.53
C LEU A 60 -13.64 2.51 -9.03
N ARG A 61 -13.45 1.77 -7.95
CA ARG A 61 -14.50 0.97 -7.29
C ARG A 61 -15.31 1.77 -6.25
N GLY A 62 -15.06 3.06 -6.10
CA GLY A 62 -15.83 3.98 -5.23
C GLY A 62 -15.21 4.21 -3.86
N ALA A 63 -14.02 3.69 -3.56
CA ALA A 63 -13.36 3.94 -2.29
C ALA A 63 -12.86 5.39 -2.18
N ARG A 64 -13.00 5.96 -0.98
CA ARG A 64 -12.30 7.18 -0.58
C ARG A 64 -10.84 6.86 -0.27
N ILE A 65 -9.90 7.64 -0.80
CA ILE A 65 -8.48 7.39 -0.65
C ILE A 65 -7.85 8.33 0.37
N ILE A 66 -7.13 7.78 1.33
CA ILE A 66 -6.18 8.48 2.18
C ILE A 66 -4.79 8.04 1.75
N GLY A 67 -4.03 8.94 1.16
CA GLY A 67 -2.76 8.62 0.54
C GLY A 67 -1.58 9.11 1.35
N ALA A 68 -0.76 8.19 1.88
CA ALA A 68 0.43 8.54 2.62
C ALA A 68 1.72 8.41 1.78
N ALA A 69 2.55 9.44 1.81
CA ALA A 69 3.88 9.43 1.19
C ALA A 69 4.90 10.08 2.15
N ARG A 70 6.20 9.98 1.83
CA ARG A 70 7.28 10.54 2.66
C ARG A 70 7.15 12.03 2.96
N THR A 71 6.54 12.79 2.04
CA THR A 71 6.27 14.22 2.21
C THR A 71 4.84 14.50 1.79
N HIS A 72 4.22 15.49 2.42
CA HIS A 72 2.88 15.94 2.08
C HIS A 72 2.76 16.35 0.60
N GLU A 73 3.77 17.02 0.04
CA GLU A 73 3.78 17.41 -1.37
C GLU A 73 3.67 16.21 -2.32
N LYS A 74 4.40 15.11 -2.02
CA LYS A 74 4.31 13.88 -2.82
C LYS A 74 2.95 13.19 -2.67
N ALA A 75 2.39 13.19 -1.47
CA ALA A 75 1.07 12.65 -1.23
C ALA A 75 0.00 13.47 -1.96
N ALA A 76 0.04 14.81 -1.85
CA ALA A 76 -0.90 15.71 -2.50
C ALA A 76 -0.92 15.52 -4.01
N ARG A 77 0.26 15.57 -4.67
CA ARG A 77 0.35 15.32 -6.11
C ARG A 77 -0.23 13.98 -6.56
N ALA A 78 -0.11 12.94 -5.72
CA ALA A 78 -0.68 11.64 -6.04
C ALA A 78 -2.19 11.62 -5.82
N CYS A 79 -2.67 12.28 -4.77
CA CYS A 79 -4.09 12.37 -4.43
C CYS A 79 -4.89 13.23 -5.41
N ASP A 80 -4.26 14.20 -6.11
CA ASP A 80 -4.91 15.04 -7.13
C ASP A 80 -5.65 14.19 -8.21
N ALA A 81 -5.20 12.97 -8.44
CA ALA A 81 -5.82 12.05 -9.40
C ALA A 81 -7.12 11.40 -8.88
N PHE A 82 -7.44 11.52 -7.59
CA PHE A 82 -8.52 10.78 -6.92
C PHE A 82 -9.64 11.69 -6.40
N GLY A 83 -9.70 12.93 -6.91
CA GLY A 83 -10.75 13.90 -6.60
C GLY A 83 -10.55 14.64 -5.26
N GLU A 84 -11.50 15.52 -4.96
CA GLU A 84 -11.42 16.44 -3.82
C GLU A 84 -11.53 15.73 -2.45
N ASP A 85 -12.11 14.54 -2.42
CA ASP A 85 -12.28 13.74 -1.19
C ASP A 85 -11.02 12.94 -0.82
N ALA A 86 -10.03 12.90 -1.67
CA ALA A 86 -8.76 12.23 -1.39
C ALA A 86 -7.92 13.06 -0.41
N ILE A 87 -7.40 12.40 0.62
CA ILE A 87 -6.66 13.06 1.70
C ILE A 87 -5.19 12.71 1.62
N PRO A 88 -4.31 13.69 1.36
CA PRO A 88 -2.87 13.47 1.39
C PRO A 88 -2.32 13.55 2.81
N LEU A 89 -1.49 12.58 3.21
CA LEU A 89 -0.80 12.57 4.49
C LEU A 89 0.73 12.46 4.31
N SER A 90 1.46 13.10 5.20
CA SER A 90 2.92 12.89 5.32
C SER A 90 3.21 11.74 6.27
N CYS A 91 3.95 10.73 5.81
CA CYS A 91 4.39 9.61 6.63
C CYS A 91 5.76 9.11 6.16
N GLU A 92 6.83 9.62 6.77
CA GLU A 92 8.18 9.05 6.58
C GLU A 92 8.35 7.87 7.54
N LEU A 93 8.22 6.65 7.03
CA LEU A 93 8.23 5.43 7.83
C LEU A 93 9.56 5.15 8.54
N SER A 94 10.66 5.76 8.09
CA SER A 94 11.96 5.67 8.78
C SER A 94 12.11 6.68 9.93
N ASP A 95 11.14 7.59 10.12
CA ASP A 95 11.11 8.56 11.21
C ASP A 95 9.92 8.32 12.16
N PRO A 96 10.19 7.85 13.41
CA PRO A 96 9.13 7.64 14.39
C PRO A 96 8.30 8.88 14.72
N LYS A 97 8.87 10.08 14.58
CA LYS A 97 8.13 11.33 14.82
C LYS A 97 7.12 11.57 13.70
N SER A 98 7.54 11.35 12.45
CA SER A 98 6.66 11.46 11.29
C SER A 98 5.52 10.44 11.34
N VAL A 99 5.81 9.19 11.73
CA VAL A 99 4.78 8.16 11.89
C VAL A 99 3.76 8.55 12.96
N ARG A 100 4.21 9.03 14.13
CA ARG A 100 3.29 9.48 15.19
C ARG A 100 2.45 10.69 14.78
N ALA A 101 3.04 11.64 14.04
CA ALA A 101 2.29 12.78 13.50
C ALA A 101 1.20 12.31 12.53
N CYS A 102 1.53 11.39 11.62
CA CYS A 102 0.56 10.79 10.71
C CYS A 102 -0.58 10.07 11.44
N VAL A 103 -0.27 9.31 12.50
CA VAL A 103 -1.27 8.66 13.36
C VAL A 103 -2.21 9.71 13.98
N GLN A 104 -1.67 10.82 14.49
CA GLN A 104 -2.49 11.89 15.05
C GLN A 104 -3.36 12.57 13.98
N GLU A 105 -2.82 12.85 12.80
CA GLU A 105 -3.60 13.41 11.70
C GLU A 105 -4.77 12.49 11.31
N ILE A 106 -4.54 11.16 11.26
CA ILE A 106 -5.62 10.19 11.00
C ILE A 106 -6.67 10.22 12.11
N ALA A 107 -6.26 10.31 13.37
CA ALA A 107 -7.19 10.44 14.49
C ALA A 107 -8.04 11.73 14.40
N ASP A 108 -7.40 12.84 14.04
CA ASP A 108 -8.07 14.15 13.92
C ASP A 108 -9.08 14.19 12.74
N LEU A 109 -8.90 13.35 11.72
CA LEU A 109 -9.88 13.20 10.64
C LEU A 109 -11.21 12.62 11.13
N GLY A 110 -11.22 11.87 12.24
CA GLY A 110 -12.42 11.24 12.79
C GLY A 110 -13.10 10.25 11.85
N VAL A 111 -12.33 9.64 10.92
CA VAL A 111 -12.84 8.67 9.95
C VAL A 111 -12.55 7.25 10.39
N SER A 112 -13.44 6.33 10.04
CA SER A 112 -13.18 4.90 10.18
C SER A 112 -12.45 4.38 8.94
N LEU A 113 -11.42 3.56 9.13
CA LEU A 113 -10.63 2.96 8.07
C LEU A 113 -11.11 1.53 7.78
N ASP A 114 -11.60 1.29 6.58
CA ASP A 114 -12.01 -0.05 6.16
C ASP A 114 -10.83 -0.89 5.69
N VAL A 115 -9.83 -0.27 5.08
CA VAL A 115 -8.61 -0.95 4.63
C VAL A 115 -7.39 -0.09 4.91
N VAL A 116 -6.35 -0.71 5.46
CA VAL A 116 -5.00 -0.13 5.56
C VAL A 116 -4.05 -0.95 4.71
N LEU A 117 -3.59 -0.37 3.60
CA LEU A 117 -2.65 -1.01 2.69
C LEU A 117 -1.22 -0.53 2.97
N CYS A 118 -0.46 -1.35 3.69
CA CYS A 118 0.96 -1.15 3.98
C CYS A 118 1.80 -1.57 2.77
N ASN A 119 1.87 -0.67 1.76
CA ASN A 119 2.52 -0.93 0.48
C ASN A 119 3.91 -0.29 0.37
N ALA A 120 4.17 0.83 1.06
CA ALA A 120 5.45 1.50 0.98
C ALA A 120 6.61 0.56 1.32
N GLY A 121 7.70 0.72 0.61
CA GLY A 121 8.91 -0.03 0.89
C GLY A 121 10.10 0.50 0.11
N ILE A 122 11.28 0.26 0.65
CA ILE A 122 12.56 0.50 -0.01
C ILE A 122 13.30 -0.82 -0.12
N MET A 123 14.10 -0.98 -1.17
CA MET A 123 14.86 -2.20 -1.43
C MET A 123 16.17 -1.87 -2.12
N ALA A 124 17.16 -2.73 -1.93
CA ALA A 124 18.45 -2.68 -2.62
C ALA A 124 19.15 -1.32 -2.46
N LEU A 125 19.23 -0.83 -1.23
CA LEU A 125 20.05 0.36 -0.94
C LEU A 125 21.51 0.08 -1.34
N PRO A 126 22.19 1.03 -1.99
CA PRO A 126 23.56 0.83 -2.47
C PRO A 126 24.53 0.59 -1.31
N GLU A 127 24.26 1.11 -0.14
CA GLU A 127 25.02 0.92 1.08
C GLU A 127 24.06 0.62 2.25
N ARG A 128 24.60 -0.08 3.26
CA ARG A 128 23.87 -0.32 4.49
C ARG A 128 23.78 0.95 5.31
N GLU A 129 22.58 1.45 5.47
CA GLU A 129 22.29 2.60 6.31
C GLU A 129 21.59 2.17 7.61
N LEU A 130 21.99 2.76 8.72
CA LEU A 130 21.34 2.52 10.02
C LEU A 130 20.48 3.73 10.41
N VAL A 131 19.25 3.44 10.85
CA VAL A 131 18.31 4.42 11.40
C VAL A 131 17.87 3.92 12.78
N HIS A 132 18.06 4.72 13.82
CA HIS A 132 17.78 4.33 15.19
C HIS A 132 18.44 2.99 15.60
N GLY A 133 19.65 2.71 15.09
CA GLY A 133 20.40 1.49 15.38
C GLY A 133 19.93 0.24 14.62
N GLN A 134 18.93 0.37 13.76
CA GLN A 134 18.39 -0.70 12.92
C GLN A 134 18.71 -0.46 11.45
N ASP A 135 18.74 -1.53 10.66
CA ASP A 135 18.84 -1.42 9.20
C ASP A 135 17.68 -0.58 8.66
N ARG A 136 18.00 0.41 7.80
CA ARG A 136 17.01 1.38 7.29
C ARG A 136 15.90 0.70 6.49
N GLN A 137 16.24 -0.32 5.69
CA GLN A 137 15.25 -1.06 4.91
C GLN A 137 14.29 -1.81 5.85
N PHE A 138 14.82 -2.49 6.87
CA PHE A 138 14.00 -3.16 7.86
C PHE A 138 13.16 -2.18 8.67
N PHE A 139 13.75 -1.06 9.09
CA PHE A 139 13.03 -0.03 9.83
C PHE A 139 11.85 0.51 9.02
N THR A 140 12.10 0.94 7.78
CA THR A 140 11.07 1.52 6.90
C THR A 140 9.97 0.50 6.58
N ASN A 141 10.36 -0.71 6.13
CA ASN A 141 9.41 -1.66 5.58
C ASN A 141 8.62 -2.40 6.65
N HIS A 142 9.18 -2.55 7.85
CA HIS A 142 8.57 -3.32 8.94
C HIS A 142 8.24 -2.48 10.18
N ILE A 143 9.25 -1.88 10.83
CA ILE A 143 9.04 -1.16 12.09
C ILE A 143 8.13 0.05 11.91
N GLY A 144 8.35 0.84 10.86
CA GLY A 144 7.52 2.01 10.55
C GLY A 144 6.06 1.65 10.33
N HIS A 145 5.79 0.59 9.56
CA HIS A 145 4.42 0.10 9.38
C HIS A 145 3.82 -0.48 10.66
N PHE A 146 4.62 -1.21 11.47
CA PHE A 146 4.17 -1.69 12.76
C PHE A 146 3.72 -0.53 13.65
N MET A 147 4.52 0.53 13.74
CA MET A 147 4.17 1.74 14.51
C MET A 147 2.91 2.42 13.98
N LEU A 148 2.79 2.56 12.65
CA LEU A 148 1.60 3.15 12.02
C LEU A 148 0.36 2.32 12.35
N VAL A 149 0.37 1.04 12.04
CA VAL A 149 -0.78 0.15 12.22
C VAL A 149 -1.21 0.08 13.68
N THR A 150 -0.27 -0.13 14.61
CA THR A 150 -0.61 -0.18 16.04
C THR A 150 -1.16 1.14 16.57
N GLY A 151 -0.72 2.26 16.00
CA GLY A 151 -1.20 3.59 16.40
C GLY A 151 -2.60 3.93 15.88
N ILE A 152 -3.07 3.27 14.83
CA ILE A 152 -4.38 3.55 14.22
C ILE A 152 -5.41 2.42 14.43
N LEU A 153 -5.12 1.42 15.27
CA LEU A 153 -6.04 0.28 15.50
C LEU A 153 -7.43 0.71 15.93
N ASP A 154 -7.54 1.72 16.79
CA ASP A 154 -8.82 2.23 17.29
C ASP A 154 -9.63 2.99 16.21
N HIS A 155 -9.03 3.23 15.05
CA HIS A 155 -9.67 3.86 13.90
C HIS A 155 -10.05 2.88 12.79
N LEU A 156 -9.78 1.58 12.97
CA LEU A 156 -10.26 0.56 12.04
C LEU A 156 -11.76 0.33 12.22
N ALA A 157 -12.45 0.11 11.10
CA ALA A 157 -13.82 -0.39 11.12
C ALA A 157 -13.87 -1.78 11.78
N ASP A 158 -15.02 -2.19 12.29
CA ASP A 158 -15.20 -3.51 12.94
C ASP A 158 -14.81 -4.67 12.01
N ASP A 159 -15.07 -4.52 10.71
CA ASP A 159 -14.68 -5.45 9.65
C ASP A 159 -13.45 -4.99 8.85
N GLY A 160 -12.72 -4.01 9.39
CA GLY A 160 -11.53 -3.42 8.76
C GLY A 160 -10.41 -4.42 8.55
N ARG A 161 -9.57 -4.16 7.54
CA ARG A 161 -8.46 -5.03 7.16
C ARG A 161 -7.15 -4.29 7.07
N VAL A 162 -6.10 -4.93 7.57
CA VAL A 162 -4.72 -4.51 7.34
C VAL A 162 -4.08 -5.47 6.35
N VAL A 163 -3.62 -4.93 5.24
CA VAL A 163 -2.93 -5.67 4.17
C VAL A 163 -1.47 -5.24 4.15
N MET A 164 -0.56 -6.16 4.36
CA MET A 164 0.87 -5.90 4.34
C MET A 164 1.52 -6.56 3.13
N LEU A 165 2.23 -5.77 2.33
CA LEU A 165 3.05 -6.31 1.25
C LEU A 165 4.27 -6.99 1.83
N SER A 166 4.53 -8.20 1.35
CA SER A 166 5.78 -8.91 1.60
C SER A 166 6.37 -9.45 0.28
N SER A 167 7.64 -9.82 0.31
CA SER A 167 8.33 -10.35 -0.86
C SER A 167 9.09 -11.63 -0.52
N ALA A 168 9.18 -12.54 -1.49
CA ALA A 168 10.08 -13.67 -1.43
C ALA A 168 11.53 -13.30 -1.77
N ALA A 169 11.81 -12.08 -2.24
CA ALA A 169 13.15 -11.57 -2.45
C ALA A 169 13.86 -11.37 -1.10
N ARG A 170 15.04 -11.97 -0.97
CA ARG A 170 15.89 -11.93 0.23
C ARG A 170 17.20 -11.23 -0.09
#